data_67dcf0d2805cbca2f7a33790ac942c99
#
_entry.id   67dcf0d2805cbca2f7a33790ac942c99
#
_cell.length_a   1.000
_cell.length_b   1.000
_cell.length_c   1.000
_cell.angle_alpha   90.00
_cell.angle_beta   90.00
_cell.angle_gamma   90.00
#
_symmetry.space_group_name_H-M   'P 1'
#
loop_
_entity.id
_entity.type
_entity.pdbx_description
1 polymer ?
#
loop_
_entity_poly.entity_id
_entity_poly.type
_entity_poly.pdbx_seq_one_letter_code
_entity_poly.pdbx_strand_id
1 'polypeptide(L)'
;MTRSCSTHIWLQIPLLIAVCSRTAVGEEALFSAIEPRVRIYANQSGMNEGGVEKPTHSRVMIYALPNGNTLEQTLGCAKAEGLDWHYDIQHVLAQTRLLRTLAPEESLTLVCAEAGGLSWPTWRTSRADGNARIGAFADAWRREFGGEDAIVTLTGHSGGGSFIFGVIEAFDEIPAWIDRIAILDANYAFDSAKHGDKLVRWLQGDESRRLVVLAYDDRNIEFNGKKVVGPDGGTYRATQRMVDALRPKFEISEKQTGPFTEYSGLDGRVRFYVHPNPQNKILHTALVGDMNGLVQAQTLGTPAEGTWGTFGGPRAYEAFVEKQPIVDEAKSEASPSPGPTLRARELKSIPPRKDDALGGRAFIEKIAGLPREEREAAIYAEIAAGNVPKFLRTFKEVPMAAGEVRGTIEVVPDYLAIGSDDDFVRIPMTPQTAQRLADLFGCVLPTRKMVDAIDAAAEIRLAPQPLTEDRESVAAFLLSNEKIEAQRKGKPLGPLVTGAKKDIVLSNKVHERPDRLAIYGWRQLDGKPIQPLTNVHVDWYVDYSHGVRLVRDEIVIDGHPRKIVDLLRDQDGAAIVSDEGPIDPPRYPIE
;
A
#
# COMPACT_ATOMS: atom_id res chain seq x y z
N MET A 1 -30.72 -29.91 27.97
CA MET A 1 -30.77 -29.92 26.49
C MET A 1 -31.04 -28.50 26.01
N THR A 2 -30.02 -27.71 25.82
CA THR A 2 -30.11 -26.37 25.26
C THR A 2 -29.16 -26.34 24.03
N ARG A 3 -29.76 -26.35 22.83
CA ARG A 3 -29.02 -26.21 21.57
C ARG A 3 -28.59 -24.75 21.42
N SER A 4 -27.30 -24.52 21.44
CA SER A 4 -26.69 -23.26 21.03
C SER A 4 -26.84 -23.12 19.52
N CYS A 5 -27.59 -22.13 19.08
CA CYS A 5 -27.75 -21.76 17.68
C CYS A 5 -26.64 -20.77 17.36
N SER A 6 -25.59 -21.23 16.67
CA SER A 6 -24.56 -20.35 16.13
C SER A 6 -25.15 -19.63 14.93
N THR A 7 -25.47 -18.35 15.09
CA THR A 7 -25.85 -17.46 14.00
C THR A 7 -24.61 -17.11 13.19
N HIS A 8 -24.45 -17.77 12.05
CA HIS A 8 -23.47 -17.34 11.02
C HIS A 8 -24.00 -16.06 10.39
N ILE A 9 -23.36 -14.94 10.73
CA ILE A 9 -23.58 -13.66 10.03
C ILE A 9 -22.89 -13.78 8.68
N TRP A 10 -23.66 -13.98 7.61
CA TRP A 10 -23.19 -13.88 6.24
C TRP A 10 -22.92 -12.41 5.93
N LEU A 11 -21.67 -12.00 5.91
CA LEU A 11 -21.27 -10.73 5.33
C LEU A 11 -21.46 -10.83 3.79
N GLN A 12 -22.49 -10.18 3.27
CA GLN A 12 -22.58 -9.95 1.83
C GLN A 12 -21.53 -8.92 1.47
N ILE A 13 -20.50 -9.36 0.75
CA ILE A 13 -19.48 -8.49 0.16
C ILE A 13 -20.03 -8.03 -1.19
N PRO A 14 -20.33 -6.74 -1.40
CA PRO A 14 -20.72 -6.26 -2.72
C PRO A 14 -19.53 -6.34 -3.65
N LEU A 15 -19.64 -7.15 -4.70
CA LEU A 15 -18.67 -7.24 -5.77
C LEU A 15 -18.99 -6.16 -6.80
N LEU A 16 -18.10 -5.19 -7.00
CA LEU A 16 -18.16 -4.27 -8.13
C LEU A 16 -17.48 -4.95 -9.34
N ILE A 17 -18.26 -5.19 -10.40
CA ILE A 17 -17.80 -5.80 -11.64
C ILE A 17 -16.91 -4.83 -12.39
N ALA A 18 -15.67 -5.20 -12.65
CA ALA A 18 -14.73 -4.49 -13.49
C ALA A 18 -14.50 -5.19 -14.84
N VAL A 19 -14.07 -4.45 -15.82
CA VAL A 19 -13.92 -4.80 -17.22
C VAL A 19 -12.94 -5.95 -17.44
N CYS A 20 -13.34 -6.96 -18.20
CA CYS A 20 -12.50 -8.07 -18.64
C CYS A 20 -11.68 -7.63 -19.87
N SER A 21 -10.36 -7.64 -19.79
CA SER A 21 -9.47 -7.45 -20.92
C SER A 21 -8.95 -8.80 -21.44
N ARG A 22 -9.00 -9.03 -22.76
CA ARG A 22 -8.39 -10.22 -23.37
C ARG A 22 -6.93 -9.95 -23.66
N THR A 23 -6.03 -10.78 -23.13
CA THR A 23 -4.60 -10.72 -23.46
C THR A 23 -4.33 -11.47 -24.79
N ALA A 24 -3.20 -11.15 -25.45
CA ALA A 24 -2.82 -11.70 -26.77
C ALA A 24 -2.58 -13.22 -26.80
N VAL A 25 -2.72 -13.93 -25.68
CA VAL A 25 -2.40 -15.36 -25.49
C VAL A 25 -3.65 -16.20 -25.16
N GLY A 26 -4.87 -15.65 -25.31
CA GLY A 26 -6.11 -16.37 -24.97
C GLY A 26 -6.36 -16.53 -23.48
N GLU A 27 -5.70 -15.76 -22.63
CA GLU A 27 -5.97 -15.69 -21.19
C GLU A 27 -7.05 -14.64 -20.91
N GLU A 28 -7.91 -14.91 -19.94
CA GLU A 28 -8.84 -13.90 -19.40
C GLU A 28 -8.24 -13.31 -18.13
N ALA A 29 -8.14 -11.99 -18.06
CA ALA A 29 -7.59 -11.28 -16.92
C ALA A 29 -8.54 -10.20 -16.42
N LEU A 30 -8.61 -10.06 -15.11
CA LEU A 30 -9.46 -9.11 -14.40
C LEU A 30 -8.69 -8.40 -13.30
N PHE A 31 -8.69 -7.07 -13.31
CA PHE A 31 -8.38 -6.28 -12.13
C PHE A 31 -9.67 -5.91 -11.39
N SER A 32 -9.68 -6.01 -10.09
CA SER A 32 -10.83 -5.64 -9.26
C SER A 32 -10.38 -5.02 -7.94
N ALA A 33 -11.20 -4.16 -7.38
CA ALA A 33 -11.00 -3.58 -6.05
C ALA A 33 -12.17 -3.96 -5.14
N ILE A 34 -11.86 -4.39 -3.93
CA ILE A 34 -12.84 -4.86 -2.94
C ILE A 34 -12.66 -4.03 -1.66
N GLU A 35 -13.78 -3.55 -1.11
CA GLU A 35 -13.75 -2.89 0.20
C GLU A 35 -13.54 -3.90 1.35
N PRO A 36 -12.74 -3.57 2.38
CA PRO A 36 -12.02 -2.31 2.55
C PRO A 36 -10.60 -2.33 1.93
N ARG A 37 -10.45 -1.69 0.78
CA ARG A 37 -9.14 -1.42 0.13
C ARG A 37 -8.27 -2.67 -0.10
N VAL A 38 -8.79 -3.67 -0.81
CA VAL A 38 -8.04 -4.81 -1.33
C VAL A 38 -8.17 -4.81 -2.84
N ARG A 39 -7.05 -4.86 -3.55
CA ARG A 39 -7.04 -5.06 -5.01
C ARG A 39 -6.68 -6.49 -5.32
N ILE A 40 -7.28 -7.03 -6.37
CA ILE A 40 -6.93 -8.33 -6.90
C ILE A 40 -6.67 -8.25 -8.40
N TYR A 41 -5.81 -9.14 -8.87
CA TYR A 41 -5.66 -9.50 -10.27
C TYR A 41 -5.96 -10.98 -10.37
N ALA A 42 -6.98 -11.34 -11.13
CA ALA A 42 -7.32 -12.72 -11.44
C ALA A 42 -7.00 -13.00 -12.91
N ASN A 43 -6.32 -14.12 -13.16
CA ASN A 43 -5.96 -14.56 -14.51
C ASN A 43 -6.27 -16.03 -14.65
N GLN A 44 -7.13 -16.36 -15.62
CA GLN A 44 -7.55 -17.72 -15.96
C GLN A 44 -6.88 -18.16 -17.26
N SER A 45 -6.60 -19.47 -17.37
CA SER A 45 -6.23 -20.04 -18.66
C SER A 45 -7.42 -19.93 -19.60
N GLY A 46 -7.23 -19.34 -20.79
CA GLY A 46 -8.28 -19.24 -21.80
C GLY A 46 -8.79 -20.60 -22.20
N MET A 47 -10.09 -20.70 -22.47
CA MET A 47 -10.66 -21.92 -23.07
C MET A 47 -10.04 -22.11 -24.45
N ASN A 48 -9.42 -23.27 -24.68
CA ASN A 48 -8.95 -23.63 -26.01
C ASN A 48 -10.17 -23.70 -26.95
N GLU A 49 -10.19 -22.88 -28.01
CA GLU A 49 -11.22 -22.91 -29.06
C GLU A 49 -11.26 -24.27 -29.82
N GLY A 50 -10.46 -25.23 -29.40
CA GLY A 50 -10.27 -26.52 -30.05
C GLY A 50 -11.01 -27.73 -29.43
N GLY A 51 -12.03 -27.56 -28.59
CA GLY A 51 -12.90 -28.66 -28.18
C GLY A 51 -12.24 -29.74 -27.29
N VAL A 52 -11.21 -29.41 -26.56
CA VAL A 52 -10.61 -30.29 -25.54
C VAL A 52 -11.53 -30.33 -24.32
N GLU A 53 -11.77 -31.54 -23.78
CA GLU A 53 -12.58 -31.74 -22.57
C GLU A 53 -12.20 -30.77 -21.47
N LYS A 54 -13.21 -30.23 -20.76
CA LYS A 54 -13.06 -29.33 -19.64
C LYS A 54 -12.07 -29.94 -18.64
N PRO A 55 -11.04 -29.19 -18.15
CA PRO A 55 -10.13 -29.72 -17.15
C PRO A 55 -10.86 -30.36 -15.99
N THR A 56 -10.42 -31.53 -15.56
CA THR A 56 -11.11 -32.34 -14.54
C THR A 56 -11.00 -31.71 -13.14
N HIS A 57 -10.02 -30.84 -12.93
CA HIS A 57 -9.79 -30.20 -11.63
C HIS A 57 -9.56 -28.69 -11.80
N SER A 58 -10.22 -27.92 -10.94
CA SER A 58 -10.04 -26.47 -10.86
C SER A 58 -9.22 -26.12 -9.61
N ARG A 59 -8.10 -25.42 -9.83
CA ARG A 59 -7.25 -24.90 -8.76
C ARG A 59 -7.17 -23.38 -8.81
N VAL A 60 -7.37 -22.74 -7.67
CA VAL A 60 -7.13 -21.31 -7.49
C VAL A 60 -5.86 -21.10 -6.66
N MET A 61 -4.84 -20.52 -7.26
CA MET A 61 -3.62 -20.11 -6.56
C MET A 61 -3.78 -18.68 -6.07
N ILE A 62 -4.02 -18.50 -4.78
CA ILE A 62 -4.08 -17.18 -4.14
C ILE A 62 -2.66 -16.78 -3.73
N TYR A 63 -2.14 -15.74 -4.38
CA TYR A 63 -0.82 -15.18 -4.10
C TYR A 63 -0.94 -13.84 -3.38
N ALA A 64 -0.64 -13.82 -2.10
CA ALA A 64 -0.61 -12.58 -1.31
C ALA A 64 0.71 -11.83 -1.51
N LEU A 65 0.62 -10.56 -1.87
CA LEU A 65 1.74 -9.73 -2.25
C LEU A 65 2.69 -9.41 -1.08
N PRO A 66 3.98 -9.20 -1.36
CA PRO A 66 4.93 -8.68 -0.38
C PRO A 66 4.62 -7.21 -0.03
N ASN A 67 5.12 -6.77 1.13
CA ASN A 67 5.00 -5.36 1.51
C ASN A 67 5.70 -4.44 0.51
N GLY A 68 5.04 -3.35 0.17
CA GLY A 68 5.58 -2.30 -0.69
C GLY A 68 5.50 -2.59 -2.20
N ASN A 69 4.96 -3.73 -2.63
CA ASN A 69 4.79 -4.06 -4.05
C ASN A 69 3.34 -3.91 -4.48
N THR A 70 3.13 -3.38 -5.69
CA THR A 70 1.83 -3.37 -6.35
C THR A 70 1.56 -4.69 -7.09
N LEU A 71 0.32 -4.86 -7.54
CA LEU A 71 -0.06 -5.97 -8.44
C LEU A 71 0.83 -5.99 -9.68
N GLU A 72 0.98 -4.86 -10.35
CA GLU A 72 1.74 -4.70 -11.58
C GLU A 72 3.20 -5.09 -11.39
N GLN A 73 3.84 -4.64 -10.31
CA GLN A 73 5.22 -5.02 -9.96
C GLN A 73 5.35 -6.50 -9.63
N THR A 74 4.35 -7.09 -8.98
CA THR A 74 4.38 -8.51 -8.58
C THR A 74 4.13 -9.45 -9.75
N LEU A 75 3.24 -9.07 -10.67
CA LEU A 75 3.03 -9.82 -11.93
C LEU A 75 4.32 -9.87 -12.73
N GLY A 76 5.07 -8.77 -12.77
CA GLY A 76 6.43 -8.68 -13.27
C GLY A 76 6.52 -8.51 -14.78
N CYS A 77 7.62 -7.90 -15.22
CA CYS A 77 8.02 -7.81 -16.62
C CYS A 77 9.54 -7.71 -16.74
N ALA A 78 10.04 -7.80 -17.96
CA ALA A 78 11.46 -7.64 -18.25
C ALA A 78 11.94 -6.24 -17.84
N LYS A 79 13.17 -6.17 -17.36
CA LYS A 79 13.80 -4.90 -17.00
C LYS A 79 13.90 -3.99 -18.23
N ALA A 80 13.42 -2.75 -18.09
CA ALA A 80 13.52 -1.73 -19.13
C ALA A 80 13.92 -0.38 -18.51
N GLU A 81 14.44 0.52 -19.33
CA GLU A 81 14.79 1.87 -18.92
C GLU A 81 13.51 2.61 -18.42
N GLY A 82 13.61 3.27 -17.27
CA GLY A 82 12.49 3.99 -16.65
C GLY A 82 11.58 3.13 -15.76
N LEU A 83 11.72 1.80 -15.79
CA LEU A 83 10.97 0.93 -14.88
C LEU A 83 11.70 0.77 -13.53
N ASP A 84 10.90 0.77 -12.47
CA ASP A 84 11.35 0.42 -11.13
C ASP A 84 11.84 -1.03 -11.07
N TRP A 85 12.90 -1.29 -10.29
CA TRP A 85 13.51 -2.62 -10.18
C TRP A 85 12.55 -3.70 -9.60
N HIS A 86 11.47 -3.31 -8.93
CA HIS A 86 10.49 -4.25 -8.39
C HIS A 86 9.74 -5.03 -9.47
N TYR A 87 9.67 -4.51 -10.70
CA TYR A 87 9.07 -5.23 -11.82
C TYR A 87 9.84 -6.48 -12.24
N ASP A 88 11.16 -6.54 -11.98
CA ASP A 88 12.02 -7.66 -12.34
C ASP A 88 12.37 -8.55 -11.13
N ILE A 89 11.41 -8.79 -10.23
CA ILE A 89 11.63 -9.62 -9.03
C ILE A 89 10.80 -10.90 -9.06
N GLN A 90 9.48 -10.76 -8.98
CA GLN A 90 8.60 -11.88 -8.61
C GLN A 90 8.14 -12.66 -9.82
N HIS A 91 7.82 -11.97 -10.91
CA HIS A 91 7.31 -12.56 -12.16
C HIS A 91 6.24 -13.62 -11.94
N VAL A 92 5.29 -13.36 -11.04
CA VAL A 92 4.29 -14.37 -10.63
C VAL A 92 3.49 -14.86 -11.81
N LEU A 93 3.14 -13.97 -12.76
CA LEU A 93 2.42 -14.37 -13.96
C LEU A 93 3.25 -15.28 -14.87
N ALA A 94 4.52 -14.96 -15.11
CA ALA A 94 5.41 -15.78 -15.92
C ALA A 94 5.61 -17.17 -15.30
N GLN A 95 5.79 -17.23 -13.98
CA GLN A 95 5.87 -18.48 -13.23
C GLN A 95 4.56 -19.28 -13.33
N THR A 96 3.40 -18.62 -13.26
CA THR A 96 2.10 -19.26 -13.41
C THR A 96 1.91 -19.84 -14.81
N ARG A 97 2.32 -19.14 -15.85
CA ARG A 97 2.27 -19.66 -17.23
C ARG A 97 3.13 -20.89 -17.42
N LEU A 98 4.33 -20.90 -16.84
CA LEU A 98 5.16 -22.13 -16.81
C LEU A 98 4.40 -23.27 -16.10
N LEU A 99 3.82 -23.02 -14.92
CA LEU A 99 3.06 -24.04 -14.19
C LEU A 99 1.91 -24.63 -15.01
N ARG A 100 1.20 -23.82 -15.80
CA ARG A 100 0.14 -24.28 -16.71
C ARG A 100 0.67 -25.20 -17.82
N THR A 101 1.88 -24.96 -18.32
CA THR A 101 2.50 -25.86 -19.31
C THR A 101 2.92 -27.19 -18.70
N LEU A 102 3.21 -27.22 -17.40
CA LEU A 102 3.65 -28.41 -16.68
C LEU A 102 2.49 -29.27 -16.18
N ALA A 103 1.28 -28.71 -16.06
CA ALA A 103 0.07 -29.42 -15.64
C ALA A 103 -1.13 -29.01 -16.53
N PRO A 104 -1.12 -29.38 -17.82
CA PRO A 104 -2.15 -28.96 -18.77
C PRO A 104 -3.54 -29.55 -18.47
N GLU A 105 -3.62 -30.60 -17.67
CA GLU A 105 -4.86 -31.22 -17.21
C GLU A 105 -5.54 -30.46 -16.06
N GLU A 106 -4.86 -29.52 -15.43
CA GLU A 106 -5.39 -28.70 -14.32
C GLU A 106 -5.78 -27.31 -14.81
N SER A 107 -6.99 -26.87 -14.48
CA SER A 107 -7.36 -25.45 -14.66
C SER A 107 -6.78 -24.62 -13.53
N LEU A 108 -5.63 -24.01 -13.76
CA LEU A 108 -4.95 -23.15 -12.78
C LEU A 108 -5.34 -21.69 -12.97
N THR A 109 -6.09 -21.13 -12.02
CA THR A 109 -6.38 -19.70 -11.93
C THR A 109 -5.44 -19.03 -10.93
N LEU A 110 -4.77 -17.96 -11.35
CA LEU A 110 -3.97 -17.09 -10.47
C LEU A 110 -4.86 -15.98 -9.92
N VAL A 111 -4.83 -15.78 -8.61
CA VAL A 111 -5.39 -14.60 -7.93
C VAL A 111 -4.30 -13.93 -7.12
N CYS A 112 -3.75 -12.82 -7.61
CA CYS A 112 -2.84 -11.98 -6.85
C CYS A 112 -3.63 -11.02 -5.98
N ALA A 113 -3.28 -10.91 -4.70
CA ALA A 113 -4.01 -10.10 -3.72
C ALA A 113 -3.10 -9.03 -3.08
N GLU A 114 -3.42 -7.77 -3.33
CA GLU A 114 -2.75 -6.58 -2.82
C GLU A 114 -3.55 -5.99 -1.67
N ALA A 115 -2.91 -5.79 -0.52
CA ALA A 115 -3.53 -5.10 0.62
C ALA A 115 -3.54 -3.59 0.42
N GLY A 116 -4.58 -2.91 0.88
CA GLY A 116 -4.58 -1.45 0.99
C GLY A 116 -3.41 -0.96 1.84
N GLY A 117 -2.68 0.04 1.35
CA GLY A 117 -1.43 0.51 1.95
C GLY A 117 -0.26 -0.46 1.72
N LEU A 118 -0.36 -1.36 0.75
CA LEU A 118 0.67 -2.32 0.33
C LEU A 118 1.27 -3.13 1.49
N SER A 119 0.47 -3.46 2.52
CA SER A 119 0.96 -4.19 3.69
C SER A 119 -0.11 -5.07 4.34
N TRP A 120 -0.07 -6.38 4.09
CA TRP A 120 -0.97 -7.35 4.72
C TRP A 120 -0.84 -7.38 6.25
N PRO A 121 0.36 -7.29 6.88
CA PRO A 121 0.46 -7.18 8.33
C PRO A 121 -0.30 -5.97 8.89
N THR A 122 -0.12 -4.80 8.30
CA THR A 122 -0.80 -3.57 8.74
C THR A 122 -2.30 -3.67 8.48
N TRP A 123 -2.72 -4.09 7.27
CA TRP A 123 -4.11 -4.24 6.90
C TRP A 123 -4.85 -5.18 7.87
N ARG A 124 -4.25 -6.34 8.17
CA ARG A 124 -4.81 -7.36 9.05
C ARG A 124 -4.95 -6.89 10.49
N THR A 125 -3.91 -6.25 11.04
CA THR A 125 -3.88 -5.85 12.46
C THR A 125 -4.58 -4.55 12.76
N SER A 126 -4.83 -3.70 11.75
CA SER A 126 -5.59 -2.45 11.92
C SER A 126 -7.10 -2.68 12.09
N ARG A 127 -7.58 -3.91 11.99
CA ARG A 127 -9.00 -4.29 12.05
C ARG A 127 -9.25 -5.39 13.06
N ALA A 128 -10.28 -5.24 13.88
CA ALA A 128 -10.68 -6.28 14.83
C ALA A 128 -11.18 -7.56 14.13
N ASP A 129 -11.74 -7.43 12.92
CA ASP A 129 -12.26 -8.52 12.08
C ASP A 129 -11.30 -8.93 10.94
N GLY A 130 -10.04 -8.47 10.96
CA GLY A 130 -9.09 -8.65 9.87
C GLY A 130 -8.91 -10.10 9.44
N ASN A 131 -8.77 -11.03 10.38
CA ASN A 131 -8.67 -12.46 10.07
C ASN A 131 -9.95 -12.99 9.42
N ALA A 132 -11.11 -12.67 9.97
CA ALA A 132 -12.40 -13.13 9.44
C ALA A 132 -12.62 -12.65 7.99
N ARG A 133 -12.25 -11.41 7.69
CA ARG A 133 -12.32 -10.87 6.31
C ARG A 133 -11.35 -11.56 5.37
N ILE A 134 -10.11 -11.80 5.79
CA ILE A 134 -9.12 -12.52 4.98
C ILE A 134 -9.63 -13.93 4.64
N GLY A 135 -10.20 -14.64 5.62
CA GLY A 135 -10.83 -15.95 5.38
C GLY A 135 -12.01 -15.88 4.41
N ALA A 136 -12.86 -14.85 4.55
CA ALA A 136 -13.99 -14.63 3.67
C ALA A 136 -13.55 -14.30 2.23
N PHE A 137 -12.49 -13.50 2.04
CA PHE A 137 -11.92 -13.23 0.73
C PHE A 137 -11.40 -14.51 0.07
N ALA A 138 -10.63 -15.32 0.79
CA ALA A 138 -10.09 -16.56 0.23
C ALA A 138 -11.20 -17.52 -0.24
N ASP A 139 -12.28 -17.68 0.52
CA ASP A 139 -13.42 -18.51 0.14
C ASP A 139 -14.23 -17.90 -1.02
N ALA A 140 -14.45 -16.58 -1.01
CA ALA A 140 -15.15 -15.90 -2.10
C ALA A 140 -14.38 -16.02 -3.42
N TRP A 141 -13.07 -15.77 -3.44
CA TRP A 141 -12.24 -15.89 -4.65
C TRP A 141 -12.16 -17.33 -5.16
N ARG A 142 -12.08 -18.30 -4.25
CA ARG A 142 -12.16 -19.71 -4.61
C ARG A 142 -13.40 -20.01 -5.43
N ARG A 143 -14.58 -19.61 -4.91
CA ARG A 143 -15.87 -19.86 -5.56
C ARG A 143 -16.02 -19.10 -6.88
N GLU A 144 -15.64 -17.84 -6.87
CA GLU A 144 -15.78 -16.96 -8.03
C GLU A 144 -14.92 -17.40 -9.21
N PHE A 145 -13.64 -17.69 -8.94
CA PHE A 145 -12.66 -17.97 -9.99
C PHE A 145 -12.42 -19.46 -10.25
N GLY A 146 -12.88 -20.34 -9.38
CA GLY A 146 -12.67 -21.78 -9.53
C GLY A 146 -13.94 -22.62 -9.43
N GLY A 147 -15.01 -22.08 -8.87
CA GLY A 147 -16.25 -22.80 -8.60
C GLY A 147 -16.30 -23.45 -7.22
N GLU A 148 -17.44 -24.02 -6.86
CA GLU A 148 -17.69 -24.57 -5.51
C GLU A 148 -16.74 -25.71 -5.14
N ASP A 149 -16.30 -26.52 -6.10
CA ASP A 149 -15.44 -27.68 -5.90
C ASP A 149 -13.95 -27.36 -6.09
N ALA A 150 -13.58 -26.09 -6.33
CA ALA A 150 -12.20 -25.70 -6.54
C ALA A 150 -11.35 -25.89 -5.29
N ILE A 151 -10.15 -26.40 -5.49
CA ILE A 151 -9.11 -26.50 -4.47
C ILE A 151 -8.21 -25.26 -4.52
N VAL A 152 -7.63 -24.90 -3.38
CA VAL A 152 -6.82 -23.69 -3.23
C VAL A 152 -5.38 -24.01 -2.87
N THR A 153 -4.46 -23.41 -3.61
CA THR A 153 -3.12 -23.18 -3.12
C THR A 153 -3.06 -21.80 -2.48
N LEU A 154 -2.75 -21.75 -1.19
CA LEU A 154 -2.55 -20.52 -0.44
C LEU A 154 -1.06 -20.21 -0.40
N THR A 155 -0.65 -19.11 -1.03
CA THR A 155 0.76 -18.76 -1.14
C THR A 155 0.98 -17.25 -0.99
N GLY A 156 2.22 -16.85 -0.76
CA GLY A 156 2.61 -15.45 -0.64
C GLY A 156 4.07 -15.28 -0.29
N HIS A 157 4.58 -14.09 -0.55
CA HIS A 157 5.95 -13.72 -0.27
C HIS A 157 6.01 -12.61 0.79
N SER A 158 7.05 -12.60 1.63
CA SER A 158 7.32 -11.52 2.58
C SER A 158 6.09 -11.19 3.46
N GLY A 159 5.62 -9.94 3.40
CA GLY A 159 4.41 -9.50 4.10
C GLY A 159 3.14 -10.29 3.75
N GLY A 160 3.09 -10.93 2.59
CA GLY A 160 2.00 -11.83 2.19
C GLY A 160 1.78 -13.02 3.12
N GLY A 161 2.80 -13.40 3.89
CA GLY A 161 2.66 -14.41 4.94
C GLY A 161 1.61 -14.03 6.00
N SER A 162 1.41 -12.74 6.26
CA SER A 162 0.34 -12.29 7.17
C SER A 162 -1.06 -12.64 6.66
N PHE A 163 -1.28 -12.62 5.33
CA PHE A 163 -2.52 -13.10 4.74
C PHE A 163 -2.69 -14.60 4.95
N ILE A 164 -1.64 -15.40 4.69
CA ILE A 164 -1.68 -16.85 4.90
C ILE A 164 -2.08 -17.19 6.33
N PHE A 165 -1.39 -16.61 7.32
CA PHE A 165 -1.72 -16.84 8.73
C PHE A 165 -3.07 -16.23 9.13
N GLY A 166 -3.52 -15.17 8.45
CA GLY A 166 -4.86 -14.63 8.58
C GLY A 166 -5.95 -15.62 8.17
N VAL A 167 -5.76 -16.33 7.05
CA VAL A 167 -6.68 -17.42 6.64
C VAL A 167 -6.67 -18.56 7.67
N ILE A 168 -5.49 -19.00 8.14
CA ILE A 168 -5.37 -20.07 9.14
C ILE A 168 -6.05 -19.68 10.46
N GLU A 169 -5.98 -18.42 10.86
CA GLU A 169 -6.62 -17.92 12.10
C GLU A 169 -8.13 -17.64 11.93
N ALA A 170 -8.61 -17.41 10.70
CA ALA A 170 -10.01 -17.11 10.43
C ALA A 170 -10.97 -18.28 10.71
N PHE A 171 -10.47 -19.50 10.66
CA PHE A 171 -11.25 -20.71 10.82
C PHE A 171 -10.76 -21.51 12.03
N ASP A 172 -11.66 -22.26 12.68
CA ASP A 172 -11.28 -23.17 13.78
C ASP A 172 -10.35 -24.28 13.27
N GLU A 173 -10.62 -24.82 12.10
CA GLU A 173 -9.78 -25.76 11.36
C GLU A 173 -9.44 -25.19 9.99
N ILE A 174 -8.23 -25.49 9.47
CA ILE A 174 -7.86 -25.08 8.10
C ILE A 174 -8.83 -25.76 7.12
N PRO A 175 -9.51 -24.99 6.26
CA PRO A 175 -10.55 -25.53 5.38
C PRO A 175 -10.05 -26.67 4.48
N ALA A 176 -10.93 -27.66 4.22
CA ALA A 176 -10.62 -28.82 3.40
C ALA A 176 -10.30 -28.49 1.94
N TRP A 177 -10.82 -27.36 1.46
CA TRP A 177 -10.54 -26.89 0.09
C TRP A 177 -9.14 -26.28 -0.08
N ILE A 178 -8.35 -26.07 1.00
CA ILE A 178 -6.93 -25.75 0.91
C ILE A 178 -6.15 -27.07 0.92
N ASP A 179 -5.53 -27.39 -0.21
CA ASP A 179 -4.69 -28.59 -0.33
C ASP A 179 -3.18 -28.29 -0.29
N ARG A 180 -2.80 -27.02 -0.51
CA ARG A 180 -1.41 -26.60 -0.46
C ARG A 180 -1.24 -25.25 0.25
N ILE A 181 -0.28 -25.20 1.16
CA ILE A 181 0.20 -23.96 1.78
C ILE A 181 1.66 -23.80 1.41
N ALA A 182 1.98 -22.76 0.64
CA ALA A 182 3.32 -22.47 0.14
C ALA A 182 3.79 -21.11 0.63
N ILE A 183 4.73 -21.08 1.56
CA ILE A 183 5.22 -19.88 2.25
C ILE A 183 6.58 -19.51 1.68
N LEU A 184 6.65 -18.41 0.90
CA LEU A 184 7.85 -18.01 0.18
C LEU A 184 8.58 -16.91 0.96
N ASP A 185 9.48 -17.30 1.85
CA ASP A 185 10.20 -16.40 2.76
C ASP A 185 9.26 -15.41 3.48
N ALA A 186 8.16 -15.95 4.04
CA ALA A 186 7.01 -15.19 4.50
C ALA A 186 6.44 -15.65 5.84
N ASN A 187 7.16 -16.45 6.62
CA ASN A 187 6.66 -17.09 7.84
C ASN A 187 6.86 -16.25 9.12
N TYR A 188 7.11 -14.95 9.00
CA TYR A 188 7.34 -14.04 10.14
C TYR A 188 6.23 -14.09 11.20
N ALA A 189 4.96 -14.23 10.75
CA ALA A 189 3.80 -14.24 11.62
C ALA A 189 3.48 -15.60 12.25
N PHE A 190 4.33 -16.62 12.05
CA PHE A 190 4.11 -17.93 12.63
C PHE A 190 4.21 -17.90 14.16
N ASP A 191 3.17 -18.42 14.80
CA ASP A 191 3.05 -18.61 16.25
C ASP A 191 2.70 -20.07 16.50
N SER A 192 3.56 -20.80 17.21
CA SER A 192 3.39 -22.24 17.45
C SER A 192 2.11 -22.57 18.20
N ALA A 193 1.70 -21.71 19.14
CA ALA A 193 0.50 -21.92 19.96
C ALA A 193 -0.80 -21.72 19.14
N LYS A 194 -0.79 -20.83 18.17
CA LYS A 194 -1.96 -20.53 17.33
C LYS A 194 -2.06 -21.43 16.10
N HIS A 195 -0.94 -21.77 15.48
CA HIS A 195 -0.91 -22.37 14.16
C HIS A 195 -0.44 -23.84 14.17
N GLY A 196 0.38 -24.24 15.15
CA GLY A 196 1.02 -25.55 15.16
C GLY A 196 0.04 -26.71 15.09
N ASP A 197 -0.91 -26.77 16.04
CA ASP A 197 -1.91 -27.84 16.07
C ASP A 197 -2.85 -27.81 14.87
N LYS A 198 -3.20 -26.63 14.35
CA LYS A 198 -4.05 -26.51 13.14
C LYS A 198 -3.33 -27.10 11.92
N LEU A 199 -2.04 -26.80 11.73
CA LEU A 199 -1.24 -27.36 10.64
C LEU A 199 -1.09 -28.88 10.75
N VAL A 200 -0.87 -29.38 11.97
CA VAL A 200 -0.79 -30.83 12.23
C VAL A 200 -2.10 -31.53 11.84
N ARG A 201 -3.26 -31.07 12.36
CA ARG A 201 -4.56 -31.67 12.05
C ARG A 201 -4.88 -31.58 10.54
N TRP A 202 -4.56 -30.44 9.93
CA TRP A 202 -4.76 -30.26 8.50
C TRP A 202 -3.94 -31.26 7.70
N LEU A 203 -2.64 -31.45 7.98
CA LEU A 203 -1.77 -32.40 7.31
C LEU A 203 -2.20 -33.87 7.51
N GLN A 204 -2.75 -34.20 8.70
CA GLN A 204 -3.25 -35.54 9.01
C GLN A 204 -4.58 -35.86 8.33
N GLY A 205 -5.37 -34.83 8.02
CA GLY A 205 -6.74 -34.99 7.52
C GLY A 205 -6.83 -35.45 6.06
N ASP A 206 -5.76 -35.29 5.25
CA ASP A 206 -5.78 -35.70 3.84
C ASP A 206 -4.34 -35.87 3.30
N GLU A 207 -4.09 -36.92 2.53
CA GLU A 207 -2.78 -37.22 1.94
C GLU A 207 -2.42 -36.32 0.75
N SER A 208 -3.38 -35.63 0.16
CA SER A 208 -3.15 -34.62 -0.89
C SER A 208 -2.51 -33.34 -0.35
N ARG A 209 -2.65 -33.05 0.95
CA ARG A 209 -2.24 -31.79 1.57
C ARG A 209 -0.74 -31.65 1.70
N ARG A 210 -0.22 -30.47 1.32
CA ARG A 210 1.22 -30.17 1.30
C ARG A 210 1.54 -28.83 1.94
N LEU A 211 2.57 -28.85 2.80
CA LEU A 211 3.17 -27.65 3.39
C LEU A 211 4.58 -27.44 2.82
N VAL A 212 4.81 -26.33 2.15
CA VAL A 212 6.11 -25.96 1.60
C VAL A 212 6.54 -24.61 2.15
N VAL A 213 7.74 -24.53 2.68
CA VAL A 213 8.31 -23.29 3.22
C VAL A 213 9.69 -23.06 2.63
N LEU A 214 9.88 -21.89 2.04
CA LEU A 214 11.19 -21.44 1.57
C LEU A 214 11.68 -20.34 2.50
N ALA A 215 12.94 -20.42 2.90
CA ALA A 215 13.59 -19.44 3.73
C ALA A 215 15.10 -19.39 3.45
N TYR A 216 15.78 -18.44 4.04
CA TYR A 216 17.23 -18.38 4.03
C TYR A 216 17.74 -17.95 5.41
N ASP A 217 19.02 -18.19 5.68
CA ASP A 217 19.63 -17.72 6.92
C ASP A 217 19.83 -16.21 6.86
N ASP A 218 18.89 -15.50 7.47
CA ASP A 218 18.81 -14.04 7.53
C ASP A 218 19.39 -13.46 8.84
N ARG A 219 19.90 -14.30 9.74
CA ARG A 219 20.33 -13.90 11.09
C ARG A 219 21.49 -12.92 11.12
N ASN A 220 22.35 -12.96 10.12
CA ASN A 220 23.58 -12.17 10.07
C ASN A 220 23.59 -11.10 8.97
N ILE A 221 22.43 -10.83 8.36
CA ILE A 221 22.34 -9.83 7.32
C ILE A 221 22.39 -8.43 7.93
N GLU A 222 23.22 -7.59 7.31
CA GLU A 222 23.32 -6.17 7.61
C GLU A 222 22.98 -5.34 6.38
N PHE A 223 22.25 -4.27 6.60
CA PHE A 223 21.97 -3.26 5.60
C PHE A 223 22.31 -1.88 6.18
N ASN A 224 23.20 -1.16 5.51
CA ASN A 224 23.72 0.13 5.99
C ASN A 224 24.30 0.04 7.43
N GLY A 225 25.04 -1.02 7.74
CA GLY A 225 25.67 -1.23 9.04
C GLY A 225 24.72 -1.59 10.19
N LYS A 226 23.45 -1.91 9.88
CA LYS A 226 22.46 -2.34 10.87
C LYS A 226 21.94 -3.73 10.53
N LYS A 227 21.74 -4.57 11.56
CA LYS A 227 21.09 -5.87 11.37
C LYS A 227 19.68 -5.70 10.82
N VAL A 228 19.35 -6.45 9.78
CA VAL A 228 18.02 -6.43 9.13
C VAL A 228 16.98 -7.10 10.02
N VAL A 229 17.34 -8.13 10.77
CA VAL A 229 16.44 -8.86 11.67
C VAL A 229 16.88 -8.75 13.13
N GLY A 230 15.90 -8.65 14.02
CA GLY A 230 16.15 -8.65 15.47
C GLY A 230 16.54 -10.04 16.00
N PRO A 231 16.87 -10.16 17.30
CA PRO A 231 17.38 -11.39 17.91
C PRO A 231 16.42 -12.58 17.79
N ASP A 232 15.12 -12.35 17.80
CA ASP A 232 14.08 -13.38 17.74
C ASP A 232 13.32 -13.41 16.40
N GLY A 233 13.61 -12.45 15.51
CA GLY A 233 12.96 -12.26 14.21
C GLY A 233 13.59 -13.09 13.10
N GLY A 234 13.06 -12.86 11.89
CA GLY A 234 13.56 -13.47 10.66
C GLY A 234 12.89 -14.77 10.28
N THR A 235 12.98 -15.10 8.99
CA THR A 235 12.35 -16.29 8.41
C THR A 235 13.09 -17.56 8.76
N TYR A 236 14.40 -17.49 8.95
CA TYR A 236 15.19 -18.63 9.44
C TYR A 236 14.65 -19.14 10.78
N ARG A 237 14.58 -18.28 11.79
CA ARG A 237 14.12 -18.67 13.13
C ARG A 237 12.64 -19.08 13.14
N ALA A 238 11.83 -18.41 12.32
CA ALA A 238 10.44 -18.80 12.16
C ALA A 238 10.32 -20.21 11.55
N THR A 239 11.17 -20.55 10.58
CA THR A 239 11.22 -21.90 9.99
C THR A 239 11.61 -22.95 11.04
N GLN A 240 12.61 -22.67 11.87
CA GLN A 240 12.96 -23.59 12.95
C GLN A 240 11.79 -23.81 13.93
N ARG A 241 11.09 -22.74 14.32
CA ARG A 241 9.88 -22.87 15.15
C ARG A 241 8.79 -23.69 14.49
N MET A 242 8.61 -23.59 13.17
CA MET A 242 7.65 -24.43 12.43
C MET A 242 8.06 -25.89 12.42
N VAL A 243 9.33 -26.18 12.12
CA VAL A 243 9.88 -27.54 12.15
C VAL A 243 9.71 -28.14 13.56
N ASP A 244 10.06 -27.40 14.60
CA ASP A 244 9.95 -27.86 15.99
C ASP A 244 8.49 -28.10 16.43
N ALA A 245 7.54 -27.33 15.92
CA ALA A 245 6.11 -27.54 16.18
C ALA A 245 5.58 -28.82 15.51
N LEU A 246 6.16 -29.25 14.40
CA LEU A 246 5.73 -30.45 13.68
C LEU A 246 6.42 -31.74 14.14
N ARG A 247 7.68 -31.67 14.60
CA ARG A 247 8.48 -32.83 15.05
C ARG A 247 7.81 -33.74 16.09
N PRO A 248 7.03 -33.24 17.06
CA PRO A 248 6.34 -34.13 18.01
C PRO A 248 5.30 -35.05 17.39
N LYS A 249 4.86 -34.77 16.18
CA LYS A 249 3.79 -35.49 15.47
C LYS A 249 4.25 -36.19 14.21
N PHE A 250 5.36 -35.74 13.61
CA PHE A 250 5.88 -36.26 12.36
C PHE A 250 7.40 -36.47 12.46
N GLU A 251 7.88 -37.58 11.91
CA GLU A 251 9.30 -37.74 11.68
C GLU A 251 9.75 -36.76 10.61
N ILE A 252 10.70 -35.89 10.93
CA ILE A 252 11.26 -34.90 10.01
C ILE A 252 12.76 -35.16 9.87
N SER A 253 13.13 -35.60 8.67
CA SER A 253 14.52 -35.79 8.27
C SER A 253 15.13 -34.47 7.81
N GLU A 254 16.47 -34.41 7.88
CA GLU A 254 17.29 -33.29 7.39
C GLU A 254 18.31 -33.80 6.39
N LYS A 255 18.43 -33.14 5.24
CA LYS A 255 19.46 -33.44 4.22
C LYS A 255 19.86 -32.19 3.46
N GLN A 256 21.01 -32.28 2.74
CA GLN A 256 21.40 -31.23 1.78
C GLN A 256 20.79 -31.54 0.41
N THR A 257 20.14 -30.52 -0.19
CA THR A 257 19.53 -30.62 -1.52
C THR A 257 19.93 -29.38 -2.32
N GLY A 258 20.87 -29.53 -3.23
CA GLY A 258 21.49 -28.40 -3.93
C GLY A 258 22.10 -27.40 -2.95
N PRO A 259 21.79 -26.10 -3.07
CA PRO A 259 22.30 -25.08 -2.16
C PRO A 259 21.49 -24.97 -0.84
N PHE A 260 20.52 -25.85 -0.60
CA PHE A 260 19.60 -25.75 0.52
C PHE A 260 19.78 -26.86 1.55
N THR A 261 19.54 -26.55 2.82
CA THR A 261 19.20 -27.54 3.83
C THR A 261 17.70 -27.82 3.71
N GLU A 262 17.32 -29.04 3.44
CA GLU A 262 15.93 -29.51 3.32
C GLU A 262 15.53 -30.27 4.58
N TYR A 263 14.42 -29.85 5.20
CA TYR A 263 13.70 -30.64 6.22
C TYR A 263 12.47 -31.26 5.57
N SER A 264 12.31 -32.59 5.67
CA SER A 264 11.25 -33.31 4.98
C SER A 264 10.57 -34.34 5.90
N GLY A 265 9.23 -34.35 5.84
CA GLY A 265 8.38 -35.29 6.58
C GLY A 265 7.14 -35.69 5.78
N LEU A 266 6.39 -36.68 6.29
CA LEU A 266 5.17 -37.21 5.68
C LEU A 266 5.36 -37.59 4.19
N ASP A 267 6.39 -38.41 3.90
CA ASP A 267 6.75 -38.82 2.53
C ASP A 267 6.91 -37.65 1.55
N GLY A 268 7.45 -36.52 2.04
CA GLY A 268 7.72 -35.33 1.26
C GLY A 268 6.53 -34.37 1.11
N ARG A 269 5.42 -34.60 1.80
CA ARG A 269 4.29 -33.65 1.85
C ARG A 269 4.58 -32.40 2.68
N VAL A 270 5.50 -32.50 3.61
CA VAL A 270 6.05 -31.38 4.39
C VAL A 270 7.48 -31.16 3.95
N ARG A 271 7.78 -29.97 3.41
CA ARG A 271 9.16 -29.62 3.03
C ARG A 271 9.49 -28.17 3.39
N PHE A 272 10.63 -28.02 4.06
CA PHE A 272 11.23 -26.73 4.32
C PHE A 272 12.57 -26.67 3.61
N TYR A 273 12.80 -25.64 2.83
CA TYR A 273 14.07 -25.37 2.18
C TYR A 273 14.69 -24.12 2.78
N VAL A 274 15.87 -24.25 3.35
CA VAL A 274 16.60 -23.15 3.97
C VAL A 274 17.94 -22.96 3.27
N HIS A 275 18.10 -21.84 2.58
CA HIS A 275 19.41 -21.48 2.03
C HIS A 275 20.35 -21.06 3.17
N PRO A 276 21.53 -21.67 3.37
CA PRO A 276 22.41 -21.39 4.50
C PRO A 276 23.10 -20.02 4.44
N ASN A 277 23.05 -19.36 3.30
CA ASN A 277 23.50 -17.98 3.09
C ASN A 277 24.89 -17.64 3.66
N PRO A 278 25.95 -18.37 3.33
CA PRO A 278 27.26 -18.19 3.94
C PRO A 278 27.91 -16.84 3.62
N GLN A 279 27.37 -16.12 2.64
CA GLN A 279 27.85 -14.80 2.23
C GLN A 279 27.07 -13.66 2.88
N ASN A 280 26.07 -13.95 3.73
CA ASN A 280 25.19 -12.99 4.39
C ASN A 280 24.53 -11.99 3.40
N LYS A 281 24.15 -12.46 2.22
CA LYS A 281 23.45 -11.65 1.21
C LYS A 281 21.95 -11.55 1.52
N ILE A 282 21.32 -10.48 1.06
CA ILE A 282 19.87 -10.38 1.05
C ILE A 282 19.34 -11.26 -0.09
N LEU A 283 18.81 -12.44 0.24
CA LEU A 283 18.27 -13.41 -0.72
C LEU A 283 16.74 -13.38 -0.78
N HIS A 284 16.12 -12.49 -0.04
CA HIS A 284 14.68 -12.37 0.16
C HIS A 284 13.87 -12.40 -1.15
N THR A 285 14.24 -11.59 -2.11
CA THR A 285 13.59 -11.52 -3.42
C THR A 285 14.09 -12.60 -4.39
N ALA A 286 15.38 -12.92 -4.31
CA ALA A 286 15.99 -13.90 -5.20
C ALA A 286 15.42 -15.32 -5.03
N LEU A 287 15.05 -15.72 -3.80
CA LEU A 287 14.42 -17.01 -3.53
C LEU A 287 13.14 -17.23 -4.35
N VAL A 288 12.34 -16.19 -4.53
CA VAL A 288 11.06 -16.30 -5.23
C VAL A 288 11.23 -16.20 -6.74
N GLY A 289 11.98 -15.20 -7.20
CA GLY A 289 12.23 -14.95 -8.62
C GLY A 289 13.41 -15.75 -9.16
N ASP A 290 14.65 -15.29 -8.93
CA ASP A 290 15.84 -15.82 -9.57
C ASP A 290 16.08 -17.31 -9.31
N MET A 291 15.64 -17.83 -8.16
CA MET A 291 15.80 -19.23 -7.76
C MET A 291 14.58 -20.11 -8.05
N ASN A 292 13.57 -19.60 -8.76
CA ASN A 292 12.36 -20.36 -9.14
C ASN A 292 11.49 -20.80 -7.94
N GLY A 293 11.44 -20.02 -6.86
CA GLY A 293 10.82 -20.46 -5.61
C GLY A 293 9.34 -20.76 -5.71
N LEU A 294 8.56 -19.99 -6.48
CA LEU A 294 7.14 -20.27 -6.66
C LEU A 294 6.93 -21.56 -7.46
N VAL A 295 7.69 -21.76 -8.55
CA VAL A 295 7.60 -22.98 -9.37
C VAL A 295 7.95 -24.21 -8.51
N GLN A 296 9.05 -24.15 -7.74
CA GLN A 296 9.44 -25.22 -6.82
C GLN A 296 8.32 -25.55 -5.83
N ALA A 297 7.77 -24.53 -5.19
CA ALA A 297 6.75 -24.72 -4.16
C ALA A 297 5.43 -25.28 -4.72
N GLN A 298 5.12 -25.00 -5.98
CA GLN A 298 3.89 -25.47 -6.62
C GLN A 298 4.03 -26.88 -7.20
N THR A 299 5.21 -27.26 -7.71
CA THR A 299 5.43 -28.55 -8.37
C THR A 299 5.75 -29.69 -7.42
N LEU A 300 6.17 -29.39 -6.17
CA LEU A 300 6.50 -30.42 -5.17
C LEU A 300 5.36 -31.43 -4.97
N GLY A 301 5.67 -32.72 -5.07
CA GLY A 301 4.73 -33.84 -4.94
C GLY A 301 3.71 -33.93 -6.07
N THR A 302 4.01 -33.34 -7.23
CA THR A 302 3.24 -33.50 -8.47
C THR A 302 4.08 -34.21 -9.54
N PRO A 303 3.49 -34.68 -10.64
CA PRO A 303 4.26 -35.23 -11.77
C PRO A 303 5.27 -34.24 -12.38
N ALA A 304 5.08 -32.95 -12.17
CA ALA A 304 5.96 -31.90 -12.65
C ALA A 304 7.22 -31.68 -11.77
N GLU A 305 7.30 -32.31 -10.60
CA GLU A 305 8.48 -32.16 -9.72
C GLU A 305 9.77 -32.56 -10.45
N GLY A 306 10.73 -31.64 -10.51
CA GLY A 306 12.03 -31.86 -11.14
C GLY A 306 12.07 -31.89 -12.67
N THR A 307 10.93 -31.62 -13.35
CA THR A 307 10.87 -31.63 -14.83
C THR A 307 11.12 -30.28 -15.49
N TRP A 308 11.08 -29.18 -14.72
CA TRP A 308 11.05 -27.80 -15.22
C TRP A 308 12.41 -27.07 -15.11
N GLY A 309 13.39 -27.67 -14.48
CA GLY A 309 14.69 -27.07 -14.21
C GLY A 309 15.17 -27.35 -12.78
N THR A 310 15.86 -26.38 -12.18
CA THR A 310 16.49 -26.58 -10.87
C THR A 310 16.11 -25.45 -9.91
N PHE A 311 15.70 -25.80 -8.71
CA PHE A 311 15.53 -24.84 -7.61
C PHE A 311 16.91 -24.29 -7.20
N GLY A 312 17.04 -22.95 -7.17
CA GLY A 312 18.32 -22.28 -7.00
C GLY A 312 19.14 -22.12 -8.30
N GLY A 313 18.61 -22.59 -9.43
CA GLY A 313 19.19 -22.42 -10.76
C GLY A 313 18.65 -21.15 -11.46
N PRO A 314 19.00 -20.96 -12.75
CA PRO A 314 18.50 -19.84 -13.53
C PRO A 314 16.97 -19.89 -13.70
N ARG A 315 16.36 -18.74 -14.01
CA ARG A 315 14.90 -18.57 -14.18
C ARG A 315 14.37 -19.54 -15.25
N ALA A 316 13.60 -20.54 -14.83
CA ALA A 316 13.00 -21.55 -15.72
C ALA A 316 11.82 -20.96 -16.53
N TYR A 317 11.24 -19.88 -16.07
CA TYR A 317 10.07 -19.19 -16.65
C TYR A 317 10.44 -18.01 -17.55
N GLU A 318 11.72 -17.79 -17.86
CA GLU A 318 12.20 -16.64 -18.62
C GLU A 318 11.46 -16.43 -19.95
N ALA A 319 11.10 -17.52 -20.64
CA ALA A 319 10.37 -17.46 -21.90
C ALA A 319 8.94 -16.89 -21.77
N PHE A 320 8.40 -16.83 -20.57
CA PHE A 320 7.05 -16.33 -20.28
C PHE A 320 7.03 -14.93 -19.68
N VAL A 321 8.22 -14.32 -19.48
CA VAL A 321 8.34 -12.97 -18.90
C VAL A 321 7.77 -11.94 -19.88
N GLU A 322 6.84 -11.11 -19.38
CA GLU A 322 6.28 -10.01 -20.15
C GLU A 322 7.34 -8.98 -20.53
N LYS A 323 7.22 -8.41 -21.72
CA LYS A 323 8.14 -7.34 -22.18
C LYS A 323 7.81 -5.98 -21.56
N GLN A 324 6.56 -5.79 -21.16
CA GLN A 324 6.04 -4.56 -20.58
C GLN A 324 5.16 -4.88 -19.37
N PRO A 325 4.99 -3.96 -18.42
CA PRO A 325 4.08 -4.13 -17.31
C PRO A 325 2.66 -4.43 -17.79
N ILE A 326 2.01 -5.37 -17.13
CA ILE A 326 0.56 -5.51 -17.22
C ILE A 326 -0.03 -4.41 -16.37
N VAL A 327 -0.84 -3.56 -16.98
CA VAL A 327 -1.48 -2.43 -16.32
C VAL A 327 -2.97 -2.67 -16.20
N ASP A 328 -3.56 -2.15 -15.16
CA ASP A 328 -5.01 -2.06 -15.01
C ASP A 328 -5.53 -1.04 -16.03
N GLU A 329 -6.14 -1.52 -17.12
CA GLU A 329 -6.66 -0.66 -18.18
C GLU A 329 -7.73 0.31 -17.67
N ALA A 330 -8.46 -0.05 -16.62
CA ALA A 330 -9.35 0.88 -15.94
C ALA A 330 -8.60 2.06 -15.28
N LYS A 331 -7.31 1.87 -14.98
CA LYS A 331 -6.40 2.96 -14.60
C LYS A 331 -5.78 3.66 -15.82
N SER A 332 -5.60 2.97 -16.94
CA SER A 332 -5.00 3.53 -18.15
C SER A 332 -6.03 4.29 -19.00
N GLU A 333 -7.29 3.92 -18.97
CA GLU A 333 -8.39 4.69 -19.55
C GLU A 333 -8.74 5.96 -18.72
N ALA A 334 -8.11 6.15 -17.57
CA ALA A 334 -8.01 7.44 -16.90
C ALA A 334 -6.95 8.37 -17.55
N SER A 335 -6.31 7.99 -18.67
CA SER A 335 -5.80 8.94 -19.64
C SER A 335 -7.00 9.57 -20.36
N PRO A 336 -7.21 10.87 -20.27
CA PRO A 336 -8.43 11.49 -20.75
C PRO A 336 -8.52 11.38 -22.26
N SER A 337 -9.43 10.54 -22.78
CA SER A 337 -10.19 10.98 -23.94
C SER A 337 -10.66 12.40 -23.61
N PRO A 338 -10.65 13.36 -24.56
CA PRO A 338 -11.21 14.67 -24.30
C PRO A 338 -12.69 14.47 -23.95
N GLY A 339 -12.91 14.19 -22.66
CA GLY A 339 -14.25 14.16 -22.07
C GLY A 339 -14.87 15.56 -22.20
N PRO A 340 -16.20 15.64 -22.18
CA PRO A 340 -16.89 16.88 -22.37
C PRO A 340 -16.30 17.93 -21.44
N THR A 341 -15.89 19.04 -22.01
CA THR A 341 -15.37 20.25 -21.39
C THR A 341 -15.93 20.36 -19.95
N LEU A 342 -15.09 20.06 -18.96
CA LEU A 342 -15.44 20.28 -17.57
C LEU A 342 -15.84 21.76 -17.49
N ARG A 343 -17.14 22.01 -17.36
CA ARG A 343 -17.62 23.35 -17.00
C ARG A 343 -16.75 23.79 -15.84
N ALA A 344 -16.20 25.00 -15.95
CA ALA A 344 -15.42 25.65 -14.92
C ALA A 344 -16.07 25.31 -13.56
N ARG A 345 -15.38 24.49 -12.74
CA ARG A 345 -15.85 24.20 -11.38
C ARG A 345 -15.85 25.55 -10.69
N GLU A 346 -17.03 26.05 -10.35
CA GLU A 346 -17.14 27.26 -9.55
C GLU A 346 -16.25 27.07 -8.31
N LEU A 347 -15.36 28.02 -8.07
CA LEU A 347 -14.48 28.05 -6.92
C LEU A 347 -15.35 28.04 -5.65
N LYS A 348 -15.47 26.87 -5.03
CA LYS A 348 -16.26 26.74 -3.81
C LYS A 348 -15.47 27.33 -2.66
N SER A 349 -16.03 28.34 -2.00
CA SER A 349 -15.49 28.89 -0.74
C SER A 349 -15.69 27.89 0.40
N ILE A 350 -14.79 27.91 1.40
CA ILE A 350 -14.99 27.18 2.67
C ILE A 350 -16.33 27.62 3.29
N PRO A 351 -17.27 26.69 3.60
CA PRO A 351 -18.59 27.04 4.14
C PRO A 351 -18.49 27.85 5.44
N PRO A 352 -19.47 28.70 5.76
CA PRO A 352 -19.51 29.38 7.05
C PRO A 352 -19.47 28.40 8.22
N ARG A 353 -18.73 28.74 9.27
CA ARG A 353 -18.69 27.93 10.49
C ARG A 353 -20.05 28.03 11.19
N LYS A 354 -20.60 26.91 11.63
CA LYS A 354 -21.83 26.86 12.42
C LYS A 354 -21.57 27.36 13.83
N ASP A 355 -22.58 28.00 14.45
CA ASP A 355 -22.48 28.56 15.80
C ASP A 355 -22.24 27.46 16.87
N ASP A 356 -22.80 26.27 16.68
CA ASP A 356 -22.68 25.10 17.55
C ASP A 356 -21.47 24.21 17.26
N ALA A 357 -20.62 24.56 16.29
CA ALA A 357 -19.42 23.78 15.97
C ALA A 357 -18.41 23.80 17.12
N LEU A 358 -17.69 22.69 17.30
CA LEU A 358 -16.72 22.54 18.38
C LEU A 358 -15.56 23.54 18.23
N GLY A 359 -15.06 24.06 19.36
CA GLY A 359 -13.76 24.72 19.40
C GLY A 359 -12.62 23.73 19.14
N GLY A 360 -11.42 24.26 18.85
CA GLY A 360 -10.27 23.43 18.51
C GLY A 360 -9.90 22.45 19.62
N ARG A 361 -9.88 22.90 20.87
CA ARG A 361 -9.54 22.06 22.03
C ARG A 361 -10.57 20.94 22.23
N ALA A 362 -11.86 21.28 22.21
CA ALA A 362 -12.95 20.30 22.34
C ALA A 362 -12.94 19.27 21.20
N PHE A 363 -12.56 19.67 19.98
CA PHE A 363 -12.40 18.73 18.88
C PHE A 363 -11.23 17.78 19.11
N ILE A 364 -10.07 18.26 19.60
CA ILE A 364 -8.92 17.42 19.96
C ILE A 364 -9.30 16.36 21.01
N GLU A 365 -10.08 16.74 22.02
CA GLU A 365 -10.58 15.81 23.04
C GLU A 365 -11.51 14.73 22.43
N LYS A 366 -12.38 15.14 21.51
CA LYS A 366 -13.28 14.21 20.79
C LYS A 366 -12.52 13.14 20.01
N ILE A 367 -11.39 13.47 19.40
CA ILE A 367 -10.64 12.55 18.53
C ILE A 367 -9.50 11.81 19.25
N ALA A 368 -9.21 12.13 20.52
CA ALA A 368 -8.02 11.64 21.23
C ALA A 368 -7.95 10.10 21.34
N GLY A 369 -9.11 9.43 21.47
CA GLY A 369 -9.20 7.98 21.58
C GLY A 369 -9.54 7.26 20.27
N LEU A 370 -9.70 7.98 19.16
CA LEU A 370 -10.13 7.38 17.90
C LEU A 370 -8.97 6.69 17.18
N PRO A 371 -9.21 5.53 16.55
CA PRO A 371 -8.33 4.97 15.55
C PRO A 371 -8.04 5.99 14.43
N ARG A 372 -6.89 5.84 13.76
CA ARG A 372 -6.46 6.81 12.73
C ARG A 372 -7.52 7.07 11.67
N GLU A 373 -8.14 6.04 11.12
CA GLU A 373 -9.13 6.18 10.04
C GLU A 373 -10.37 6.97 10.50
N GLU A 374 -10.87 6.68 11.70
CA GLU A 374 -11.99 7.42 12.30
C GLU A 374 -11.59 8.87 12.61
N ARG A 375 -10.35 9.07 13.05
CA ARG A 375 -9.77 10.40 13.28
C ARG A 375 -9.70 11.21 11.98
N GLU A 376 -9.18 10.62 10.89
CA GLU A 376 -9.12 11.26 9.57
C GLU A 376 -10.52 11.59 9.02
N ALA A 377 -11.47 10.67 9.18
CA ALA A 377 -12.87 10.89 8.79
C ALA A 377 -13.50 12.03 9.59
N ALA A 378 -13.24 12.11 10.91
CA ALA A 378 -13.72 13.20 11.76
C ALA A 378 -13.10 14.55 11.37
N ILE A 379 -11.78 14.59 11.10
CA ILE A 379 -11.09 15.79 10.62
C ILE A 379 -11.69 16.27 9.29
N TYR A 380 -11.86 15.35 8.34
CA TYR A 380 -12.48 15.68 7.05
C TYR A 380 -13.90 16.26 7.23
N ALA A 381 -14.72 15.59 8.03
CA ALA A 381 -16.13 16.01 8.23
C ALA A 381 -16.23 17.40 8.85
N GLU A 382 -15.44 17.73 9.86
CA GLU A 382 -15.48 19.05 10.51
C GLU A 382 -15.03 20.17 9.57
N ILE A 383 -13.92 19.98 8.84
CA ILE A 383 -13.42 20.98 7.89
C ILE A 383 -14.38 21.12 6.71
N ALA A 384 -14.92 20.02 6.16
CA ALA A 384 -15.89 20.03 5.07
C ALA A 384 -17.19 20.72 5.46
N ALA A 385 -17.62 20.60 6.73
CA ALA A 385 -18.77 21.31 7.28
C ALA A 385 -18.50 22.81 7.58
N GLY A 386 -17.26 23.27 7.37
CA GLY A 386 -16.87 24.65 7.59
C GLY A 386 -16.41 24.96 9.03
N ASN A 387 -16.12 23.97 9.88
CA ASN A 387 -15.52 24.22 11.20
C ASN A 387 -14.06 24.65 11.07
N VAL A 388 -13.84 25.80 10.46
CA VAL A 388 -12.54 26.41 10.15
C VAL A 388 -12.55 27.86 10.66
N PRO A 389 -11.48 28.33 11.29
CA PRO A 389 -11.36 29.73 11.73
C PRO A 389 -11.67 30.74 10.62
N LYS A 390 -12.24 31.86 11.00
CA LYS A 390 -12.66 32.89 10.04
C LYS A 390 -11.47 33.47 9.27
N PHE A 391 -10.34 33.66 9.93
CA PHE A 391 -9.14 34.24 9.28
C PHE A 391 -8.59 33.36 8.15
N LEU A 392 -8.79 32.03 8.16
CA LEU A 392 -8.37 31.12 7.09
C LEU A 392 -9.25 31.19 5.83
N ARG A 393 -10.35 31.91 5.86
CA ARG A 393 -11.28 32.04 4.71
C ARG A 393 -10.89 33.16 3.76
N THR A 394 -9.96 34.06 4.19
CA THR A 394 -9.46 35.15 3.37
C THR A 394 -8.11 34.78 2.81
N PHE A 395 -8.07 34.48 1.53
CA PHE A 395 -6.86 34.13 0.83
C PHE A 395 -5.90 35.31 0.70
N LYS A 396 -4.62 35.04 0.63
CA LYS A 396 -3.54 36.02 0.46
C LYS A 396 -2.89 35.83 -0.90
N GLU A 397 -2.59 36.93 -1.56
CA GLU A 397 -1.86 36.96 -2.82
C GLU A 397 -0.37 36.70 -2.58
N VAL A 398 0.21 35.79 -3.36
CA VAL A 398 1.64 35.45 -3.34
C VAL A 398 2.18 35.53 -4.77
N PRO A 399 3.21 36.38 -4.99
CA PRO A 399 3.81 36.52 -6.31
C PRO A 399 4.61 35.27 -6.69
N MET A 400 4.49 34.87 -7.95
CA MET A 400 5.21 33.77 -8.57
C MET A 400 6.02 34.26 -9.75
N ALA A 401 7.15 33.62 -10.05
CA ALA A 401 7.99 33.98 -11.17
C ALA A 401 8.68 32.77 -11.82
N ALA A 402 8.85 32.83 -13.16
CA ALA A 402 9.69 31.90 -13.92
C ALA A 402 10.32 32.67 -15.09
N GLY A 403 11.62 32.94 -15.01
CA GLY A 403 12.27 33.84 -15.95
C GLY A 403 11.61 35.22 -15.97
N GLU A 404 11.10 35.67 -17.12
CA GLU A 404 10.39 36.92 -17.27
C GLU A 404 8.89 36.84 -16.97
N VAL A 405 8.32 35.63 -16.93
CA VAL A 405 6.89 35.39 -16.65
C VAL A 405 6.60 35.70 -15.19
N ARG A 406 5.54 36.48 -14.96
CA ARG A 406 5.07 36.86 -13.61
C ARG A 406 3.62 36.40 -13.43
N GLY A 407 3.33 35.94 -12.21
CA GLY A 407 1.98 35.55 -11.84
C GLY A 407 1.70 35.74 -10.36
N THR A 408 0.47 35.56 -9.97
CA THR A 408 0.02 35.66 -8.58
C THR A 408 -0.89 34.49 -8.26
N ILE A 409 -0.59 33.76 -7.19
CA ILE A 409 -1.44 32.72 -6.62
C ILE A 409 -2.15 33.25 -5.36
N GLU A 410 -3.27 32.64 -5.01
CA GLU A 410 -4.00 32.93 -3.77
C GLU A 410 -3.86 31.74 -2.80
N VAL A 411 -3.42 31.99 -1.57
CA VAL A 411 -3.16 30.96 -0.56
C VAL A 411 -3.87 31.25 0.75
N VAL A 412 -4.26 30.25 1.51
CA VAL A 412 -4.70 30.46 2.91
C VAL A 412 -3.58 31.04 3.74
N PRO A 413 -3.86 31.98 4.67
CA PRO A 413 -2.80 32.72 5.39
C PRO A 413 -1.99 31.85 6.37
N ASP A 414 -2.53 30.72 6.82
CA ASP A 414 -1.87 29.78 7.75
C ASP A 414 -2.26 28.34 7.39
N TYR A 415 -1.80 27.38 8.13
CA TYR A 415 -2.14 25.96 7.95
C TYR A 415 -3.60 25.68 8.32
N LEU A 416 -4.26 24.75 7.64
CA LEU A 416 -5.62 24.34 7.95
C LEU A 416 -5.77 23.99 9.43
N ALA A 417 -6.83 24.52 10.02
CA ALA A 417 -7.14 24.40 11.43
C ALA A 417 -8.63 24.13 11.64
N ILE A 418 -8.96 23.48 12.74
CA ILE A 418 -10.34 23.27 13.20
C ILE A 418 -10.61 24.18 14.40
N GLY A 419 -11.78 24.82 14.43
CA GLY A 419 -12.23 25.68 15.51
C GLY A 419 -12.64 27.08 15.10
N SER A 420 -12.56 28.03 16.04
CA SER A 420 -12.83 29.46 15.86
C SER A 420 -11.53 30.28 15.89
N ASP A 421 -11.64 31.59 15.62
CA ASP A 421 -10.49 32.50 15.74
C ASP A 421 -9.92 32.57 17.18
N ASP A 422 -10.76 32.30 18.19
CA ASP A 422 -10.37 32.33 19.61
C ASP A 422 -9.88 30.98 20.13
N ASP A 423 -10.31 29.86 19.51
CA ASP A 423 -9.94 28.49 19.90
C ASP A 423 -9.84 27.61 18.65
N PHE A 424 -8.63 27.44 18.14
CA PHE A 424 -8.33 26.59 17.00
C PHE A 424 -7.08 25.75 17.19
N VAL A 425 -7.02 24.63 16.48
CA VAL A 425 -5.84 23.77 16.40
C VAL A 425 -5.51 23.52 14.94
N ARG A 426 -4.26 23.88 14.52
CA ARG A 426 -3.71 23.48 13.21
C ARG A 426 -3.61 21.97 13.20
N ILE A 427 -4.45 21.34 12.42
CA ILE A 427 -4.66 19.91 12.49
C ILE A 427 -3.82 19.18 11.44
N PRO A 428 -2.88 18.31 11.86
CA PRO A 428 -2.20 17.39 10.95
C PRO A 428 -3.17 16.33 10.44
N MET A 429 -2.99 15.94 9.17
CA MET A 429 -3.81 14.92 8.51
C MET A 429 -3.00 14.21 7.42
N THR A 430 -3.52 13.11 6.91
CA THR A 430 -2.92 12.39 5.78
C THR A 430 -3.00 13.22 4.49
N PRO A 431 -2.09 12.99 3.52
CA PRO A 431 -2.16 13.68 2.22
C PRO A 431 -3.46 13.38 1.46
N GLN A 432 -4.07 12.20 1.66
CA GLN A 432 -5.36 11.84 1.06
C GLN A 432 -6.48 12.72 1.63
N THR A 433 -6.55 12.89 2.96
CA THR A 433 -7.51 13.79 3.59
C THR A 433 -7.29 15.23 3.15
N ALA A 434 -6.03 15.68 3.08
CA ALA A 434 -5.66 17.01 2.60
C ALA A 434 -6.06 17.22 1.13
N GLN A 435 -5.83 16.24 0.25
CA GLN A 435 -6.21 16.31 -1.16
C GLN A 435 -7.73 16.35 -1.34
N ARG A 436 -8.48 15.52 -0.60
CA ARG A 436 -9.95 15.55 -0.64
C ARG A 436 -10.52 16.91 -0.22
N LEU A 437 -9.92 17.57 0.76
CA LEU A 437 -10.31 18.91 1.19
C LEU A 437 -9.92 19.98 0.15
N ALA A 438 -8.74 19.86 -0.46
CA ALA A 438 -8.33 20.73 -1.55
C ALA A 438 -9.32 20.65 -2.72
N ASP A 439 -9.67 19.44 -3.17
CA ASP A 439 -10.65 19.20 -4.23
C ASP A 439 -12.05 19.78 -3.88
N LEU A 440 -12.49 19.57 -2.62
CA LEU A 440 -13.77 20.05 -2.16
C LEU A 440 -13.90 21.58 -2.26
N PHE A 441 -12.80 22.29 -1.96
CA PHE A 441 -12.77 23.74 -1.92
C PHE A 441 -12.25 24.40 -3.21
N GLY A 442 -11.99 23.60 -4.28
CA GLY A 442 -11.46 24.11 -5.55
C GLY A 442 -10.03 24.64 -5.41
N CYS A 443 -9.25 23.99 -4.58
CA CYS A 443 -7.86 24.29 -4.28
C CYS A 443 -6.94 23.15 -4.72
N VAL A 444 -5.63 23.40 -4.68
CA VAL A 444 -4.56 22.42 -4.82
C VAL A 444 -3.67 22.46 -3.58
N LEU A 445 -2.94 21.39 -3.34
CA LEU A 445 -1.82 21.40 -2.40
C LEU A 445 -0.63 22.12 -3.05
N PRO A 446 0.23 22.83 -2.28
CA PRO A 446 1.34 23.56 -2.86
C PRO A 446 2.42 22.62 -3.42
N THR A 447 3.17 23.09 -4.40
CA THR A 447 4.47 22.53 -4.75
C THR A 447 5.57 23.11 -3.87
N ARG A 448 6.78 22.53 -3.91
CA ARG A 448 7.96 23.10 -3.25
C ARG A 448 8.17 24.56 -3.63
N LYS A 449 8.08 24.89 -4.92
CA LYS A 449 8.25 26.25 -5.43
C LYS A 449 7.21 27.22 -4.86
N MET A 450 5.95 26.79 -4.74
CA MET A 450 4.92 27.61 -4.11
C MET A 450 5.20 27.83 -2.62
N VAL A 451 5.68 26.80 -1.89
CA VAL A 451 6.08 26.95 -0.48
C VAL A 451 7.23 27.94 -0.33
N ASP A 452 8.19 27.96 -1.26
CA ASP A 452 9.28 28.93 -1.26
C ASP A 452 8.77 30.36 -1.50
N ALA A 453 7.83 30.54 -2.42
CA ALA A 453 7.19 31.84 -2.68
C ALA A 453 6.35 32.31 -1.49
N ILE A 454 5.59 31.40 -0.86
CA ILE A 454 4.83 31.67 0.37
C ILE A 454 5.78 32.12 1.49
N ASP A 455 6.91 31.43 1.67
CA ASP A 455 7.91 31.82 2.64
C ASP A 455 8.48 33.22 2.35
N ALA A 456 8.81 33.51 1.12
CA ALA A 456 9.33 34.82 0.72
C ALA A 456 8.34 35.97 0.98
N ALA A 457 7.03 35.71 0.80
CA ALA A 457 5.94 36.68 0.99
C ALA A 457 5.43 36.76 2.45
N ALA A 458 5.89 35.84 3.34
CA ALA A 458 5.32 35.74 4.69
C ALA A 458 5.63 36.97 5.56
N GLU A 459 4.58 37.51 6.17
CA GLU A 459 4.61 38.63 7.11
C GLU A 459 4.97 38.17 8.54
N ILE A 460 4.65 36.93 8.88
CA ILE A 460 4.93 36.34 10.20
C ILE A 460 5.78 35.09 10.03
N ARG A 461 7.02 35.13 10.55
CA ARG A 461 7.93 33.99 10.61
C ARG A 461 7.97 33.43 12.02
N LEU A 462 7.77 32.11 12.17
CA LEU A 462 7.78 31.39 13.42
C LEU A 462 8.85 30.31 13.37
N ALA A 463 9.61 30.16 14.46
CA ALA A 463 10.65 29.14 14.52
C ALA A 463 10.06 27.73 14.68
N PRO A 464 10.64 26.70 14.08
CA PRO A 464 10.31 25.31 14.34
C PRO A 464 10.40 24.96 15.83
N GLN A 465 9.44 24.16 16.31
CA GLN A 465 9.40 23.67 17.69
C GLN A 465 9.37 22.14 17.72
N PRO A 466 10.52 21.45 17.53
CA PRO A 466 10.59 20.00 17.51
C PRO A 466 10.12 19.36 18.82
N LEU A 467 9.31 18.30 18.71
CA LEU A 467 8.97 17.37 19.78
C LEU A 467 9.70 16.05 19.52
N THR A 468 10.16 15.40 20.57
CA THR A 468 10.95 14.16 20.51
C THR A 468 10.13 12.91 20.79
N GLU A 469 9.05 13.04 21.56
CA GLU A 469 8.23 11.93 22.06
C GLU A 469 6.81 12.00 21.49
N ASP A 470 6.14 10.86 21.38
CA ASP A 470 4.72 10.67 21.03
C ASP A 470 4.23 11.50 19.83
N ARG A 471 5.06 11.65 18.83
CA ARG A 471 4.91 12.62 17.73
C ARG A 471 3.61 12.47 16.93
N GLU A 472 3.03 11.29 16.88
CA GLU A 472 1.80 10.96 16.14
C GLU A 472 0.53 11.07 17.03
N SER A 473 0.72 11.35 18.32
CA SER A 473 -0.39 11.45 19.26
C SER A 473 -1.19 12.75 19.07
N VAL A 474 -2.49 12.66 19.33
CA VAL A 474 -3.37 13.83 19.31
C VAL A 474 -2.97 14.87 20.37
N ALA A 475 -2.42 14.40 21.50
CA ALA A 475 -1.84 15.28 22.54
C ALA A 475 -0.65 16.09 22.00
N ALA A 476 0.22 15.48 21.18
CA ALA A 476 1.31 16.19 20.53
C ALA A 476 0.83 17.25 19.52
N PHE A 477 -0.31 17.00 18.85
CA PHE A 477 -0.91 18.00 17.95
C PHE A 477 -1.31 19.25 18.71
N LEU A 478 -1.99 19.07 19.85
CA LEU A 478 -2.39 20.18 20.74
C LEU A 478 -1.17 20.92 21.31
N LEU A 479 -0.22 20.18 21.86
CA LEU A 479 1.01 20.76 22.44
C LEU A 479 1.81 21.57 21.40
N SER A 480 1.93 21.04 20.17
CA SER A 480 2.57 21.76 19.06
C SER A 480 1.84 23.06 18.74
N ASN A 481 0.52 23.02 18.67
CA ASN A 481 -0.30 24.22 18.42
C ASN A 481 -0.14 25.25 19.52
N GLU A 482 -0.14 24.86 20.79
CA GLU A 482 0.10 25.75 21.93
C GLU A 482 1.46 26.43 21.87
N LYS A 483 2.51 25.70 21.50
CA LYS A 483 3.87 26.28 21.31
C LYS A 483 3.90 27.27 20.15
N ILE A 484 3.21 27.00 19.05
CA ILE A 484 3.10 27.90 17.90
C ILE A 484 2.34 29.18 18.32
N GLU A 485 1.21 29.06 19.03
CA GLU A 485 0.45 30.20 19.50
C GLU A 485 1.20 31.03 20.55
N ALA A 486 2.01 30.41 21.40
CA ALA A 486 2.89 31.12 22.31
C ALA A 486 3.91 32.01 21.59
N GLN A 487 4.48 31.55 20.45
CA GLN A 487 5.36 32.38 19.60
C GLN A 487 4.59 33.46 18.85
N ARG A 488 3.35 33.18 18.47
CA ARG A 488 2.51 34.13 17.76
C ARG A 488 1.92 35.20 18.66
N LYS A 489 1.98 35.05 19.98
CA LYS A 489 1.41 35.99 20.95
C LYS A 489 1.75 37.44 20.61
N GLY A 490 0.72 38.28 20.51
CA GLY A 490 0.85 39.70 20.13
C GLY A 490 0.92 39.97 18.62
N LYS A 491 0.89 38.94 17.77
CA LYS A 491 0.77 39.08 16.32
C LYS A 491 -0.68 38.81 15.88
N PRO A 492 -1.22 39.58 14.90
CA PRO A 492 -2.61 39.43 14.47
C PRO A 492 -2.84 38.09 13.73
N LEU A 493 -4.12 37.67 13.66
CA LEU A 493 -4.58 36.64 12.74
C LEU A 493 -4.78 37.23 11.34
N GLY A 494 -4.55 36.43 10.30
CA GLY A 494 -4.80 36.79 8.91
C GLY A 494 -3.58 37.21 8.08
N PRO A 495 -2.48 37.77 8.61
CA PRO A 495 -1.22 37.84 7.89
C PRO A 495 -0.67 36.47 7.52
N LEU A 496 0.09 36.39 6.42
CA LEU A 496 0.68 35.16 5.94
C LEU A 496 1.77 34.64 6.90
N VAL A 497 1.60 33.42 7.39
CA VAL A 497 2.48 32.77 8.37
C VAL A 497 3.35 31.71 7.69
N THR A 498 4.63 31.59 8.09
CA THR A 498 5.55 30.51 7.67
C THR A 498 6.40 29.96 8.82
N GLY A 499 7.10 28.86 8.59
CA GLY A 499 8.12 28.30 9.47
C GLY A 499 7.61 27.34 10.55
N ALA A 500 6.32 27.38 10.89
CA ALA A 500 5.77 26.65 12.04
C ALA A 500 5.62 25.13 11.81
N LYS A 501 5.41 24.70 10.57
CA LYS A 501 5.17 23.28 10.18
C LYS A 501 5.87 22.92 8.87
N LYS A 502 5.90 21.63 8.57
CA LYS A 502 6.28 21.07 7.26
C LYS A 502 5.05 21.07 6.37
N ASP A 503 5.15 21.68 5.21
CA ASP A 503 4.04 21.64 4.23
C ASP A 503 3.98 20.26 3.58
N ILE A 504 2.77 19.69 3.47
CA ILE A 504 2.48 18.57 2.58
C ILE A 504 2.42 19.15 1.17
N VAL A 505 3.26 18.60 0.27
CA VAL A 505 3.46 19.19 -1.07
C VAL A 505 3.21 18.20 -2.19
N LEU A 506 2.80 18.72 -3.36
CA LEU A 506 2.83 18.00 -4.63
C LEU A 506 4.26 17.92 -5.15
N SER A 507 4.67 16.73 -5.60
CA SER A 507 6.02 16.48 -6.10
C SER A 507 6.03 15.24 -6.98
N ASN A 508 6.90 15.20 -7.99
CA ASN A 508 7.13 14.01 -8.81
C ASN A 508 7.57 12.79 -7.97
N LYS A 509 8.18 13.03 -6.79
CA LYS A 509 8.52 11.96 -5.84
C LYS A 509 7.31 11.17 -5.32
N VAL A 510 6.10 11.76 -5.33
CA VAL A 510 4.86 11.05 -4.98
C VAL A 510 4.47 10.08 -6.09
N HIS A 511 4.72 10.43 -7.37
CA HIS A 511 4.45 9.54 -8.50
C HIS A 511 5.43 8.37 -8.56
N GLU A 512 6.70 8.63 -8.22
CA GLU A 512 7.70 7.58 -8.09
C GLU A 512 7.35 6.58 -6.97
N ARG A 513 6.66 7.06 -5.92
CA ARG A 513 6.28 6.28 -4.74
C ARG A 513 4.92 6.75 -4.21
N PRO A 514 3.81 6.29 -4.82
CA PRO A 514 2.47 6.80 -4.53
C PRO A 514 1.95 6.47 -3.12
N ASP A 515 2.59 5.51 -2.44
CA ASP A 515 2.36 5.15 -1.04
C ASP A 515 3.11 6.08 -0.05
N ARG A 516 3.64 7.19 -0.53
CA ARG A 516 4.47 8.09 0.27
C ARG A 516 3.89 9.50 0.34
N LEU A 517 4.24 10.14 1.44
CA LEU A 517 3.99 11.54 1.74
C LEU A 517 5.21 12.38 1.33
N ALA A 518 5.02 13.40 0.52
CA ALA A 518 6.04 14.40 0.25
C ALA A 518 5.87 15.59 1.21
N ILE A 519 6.93 15.94 1.92
CA ILE A 519 6.95 17.06 2.86
C ILE A 519 8.15 17.97 2.59
N TYR A 520 7.94 19.27 2.84
CA TYR A 520 8.96 20.29 2.61
C TYR A 520 8.82 21.48 3.57
N GLY A 521 9.94 22.19 3.78
CA GLY A 521 9.95 23.48 4.51
C GLY A 521 10.31 23.35 5.98
N TRP A 522 9.44 23.79 6.91
CA TRP A 522 9.74 23.93 8.34
C TRP A 522 10.98 24.79 8.55
N ARG A 523 10.87 26.08 8.19
CA ARG A 523 12.01 26.96 8.02
C ARG A 523 12.45 27.60 9.32
N GLN A 524 13.77 27.73 9.50
CA GLN A 524 14.36 28.58 10.53
C GLN A 524 14.07 30.07 10.25
N LEU A 525 14.30 30.92 11.25
CA LEU A 525 14.05 32.37 11.11
C LEU A 525 14.90 33.03 10.03
N ASP A 526 16.05 32.45 9.69
CA ASP A 526 16.93 32.86 8.58
C ASP A 526 16.42 32.41 7.20
N GLY A 527 15.26 31.72 7.14
CA GLY A 527 14.64 31.21 5.91
C GLY A 527 15.15 29.85 5.47
N LYS A 528 16.15 29.26 6.13
CA LYS A 528 16.70 27.96 5.75
C LYS A 528 15.71 26.83 6.11
N PRO A 529 15.27 25.98 5.15
CA PRO A 529 14.43 24.84 5.45
C PRO A 529 15.23 23.79 6.24
N ILE A 530 14.72 23.37 7.39
CA ILE A 530 15.27 22.22 8.12
C ILE A 530 14.69 20.91 7.63
N GLN A 531 13.62 20.96 6.83
CA GLN A 531 13.04 19.82 6.15
C GLN A 531 13.23 19.97 4.64
N PRO A 532 14.25 19.33 4.04
CA PRO A 532 14.37 19.27 2.60
C PRO A 532 13.22 18.44 2.00
N LEU A 533 12.96 18.63 0.71
CA LEU A 533 11.93 17.84 0.03
C LEU A 533 12.26 16.35 0.12
N THR A 534 11.38 15.59 0.76
CA THR A 534 11.54 14.15 0.98
C THR A 534 10.19 13.44 0.96
N ASN A 535 10.19 12.17 0.58
CA ASN A 535 9.05 11.25 0.61
C ASN A 535 9.41 9.94 1.35
N VAL A 536 10.18 10.04 2.43
CA VAL A 536 10.59 8.85 3.22
C VAL A 536 9.45 8.27 4.05
N HIS A 537 8.48 9.10 4.44
CA HIS A 537 7.34 8.65 5.23
C HIS A 537 6.25 8.05 4.35
N VAL A 538 5.58 7.02 4.87
CA VAL A 538 4.38 6.45 4.26
C VAL A 538 3.24 7.48 4.29
N ASP A 539 2.33 7.39 3.35
CA ASP A 539 1.23 8.34 3.15
C ASP A 539 0.22 8.41 4.29
N TRP A 540 0.15 7.36 5.11
CA TRP A 540 -0.67 7.32 6.32
C TRP A 540 0.05 7.83 7.58
N TYR A 541 1.35 8.15 7.50
CA TYR A 541 2.09 8.72 8.63
C TYR A 541 1.70 10.18 8.83
N VAL A 542 1.22 10.49 10.02
CA VAL A 542 0.81 11.84 10.42
C VAL A 542 1.44 12.19 11.74
N ASP A 543 2.31 13.19 11.77
CA ASP A 543 2.86 13.73 13.01
C ASP A 543 2.48 15.22 13.22
N TYR A 544 2.69 15.68 14.44
CA TYR A 544 2.37 17.06 14.86
C TYR A 544 2.98 18.14 13.97
N SER A 545 4.09 17.86 13.26
CA SER A 545 4.80 18.85 12.45
C SER A 545 4.28 19.00 11.03
N HIS A 546 3.37 18.12 10.59
CA HIS A 546 2.74 18.24 9.28
C HIS A 546 1.74 19.39 9.24
N GLY A 547 1.75 20.17 8.16
CA GLY A 547 0.82 21.24 7.90
C GLY A 547 0.20 21.12 6.52
N VAL A 548 -1.08 21.43 6.41
CA VAL A 548 -1.81 21.48 5.15
C VAL A 548 -2.11 22.94 4.83
N ARG A 549 -1.66 23.38 3.66
CA ARG A 549 -1.93 24.71 3.15
C ARG A 549 -2.70 24.59 1.84
N LEU A 550 -3.78 25.32 1.68
CA LEU A 550 -4.55 25.33 0.45
C LEU A 550 -4.14 26.52 -0.43
N VAL A 551 -3.97 26.23 -1.70
CA VAL A 551 -3.73 27.21 -2.77
C VAL A 551 -4.94 27.15 -3.71
N ARG A 552 -5.57 28.28 -4.07
CA ARG A 552 -6.62 28.26 -5.09
C ARG A 552 -6.09 27.63 -6.36
N ASP A 553 -6.90 26.79 -7.00
CA ASP A 553 -6.55 26.21 -8.30
C ASP A 553 -6.66 27.28 -9.41
N GLU A 554 -6.01 28.41 -9.17
CA GLU A 554 -5.94 29.53 -10.12
C GLU A 554 -4.70 30.38 -9.86
N ILE A 555 -4.01 30.73 -10.92
CA ILE A 555 -2.92 31.72 -10.95
C ILE A 555 -3.26 32.77 -12.00
N VAL A 556 -3.04 34.02 -11.69
CA VAL A 556 -3.18 35.13 -12.66
C VAL A 556 -1.80 35.40 -13.25
N ILE A 557 -1.61 35.18 -14.55
CA ILE A 557 -0.37 35.43 -15.30
C ILE A 557 -0.65 36.56 -16.30
N ASP A 558 0.08 37.66 -16.19
CA ASP A 558 -0.07 38.84 -17.06
C ASP A 558 -1.54 39.31 -17.17
N GLY A 559 -2.27 39.26 -16.04
CA GLY A 559 -3.68 39.64 -15.95
C GLY A 559 -4.69 38.57 -16.43
N HIS A 560 -4.22 37.41 -16.86
CA HIS A 560 -5.07 36.31 -17.33
C HIS A 560 -5.10 35.15 -16.34
N PRO A 561 -6.28 34.69 -15.86
CA PRO A 561 -6.39 33.55 -14.97
C PRO A 561 -6.11 32.23 -15.72
N ARG A 562 -5.33 31.35 -15.11
CA ARG A 562 -5.00 30.00 -15.59
C ARG A 562 -5.18 29.01 -14.45
N LYS A 563 -5.59 27.79 -14.76
CA LYS A 563 -5.65 26.72 -13.76
C LYS A 563 -4.26 26.21 -13.41
N ILE A 564 -3.96 26.10 -12.12
CA ILE A 564 -2.69 25.58 -11.62
C ILE A 564 -2.53 24.11 -12.03
N VAL A 565 -3.59 23.31 -11.93
CA VAL A 565 -3.57 21.89 -12.35
C VAL A 565 -3.25 21.70 -13.84
N ASP A 566 -3.67 22.62 -14.69
CA ASP A 566 -3.36 22.56 -16.13
C ASP A 566 -1.91 22.95 -16.39
N LEU A 567 -1.42 24.00 -15.70
CA LEU A 567 -0.01 24.42 -15.80
C LEU A 567 0.94 23.34 -15.27
N LEU A 568 0.57 22.63 -14.20
CA LEU A 568 1.40 21.55 -13.65
C LEU A 568 1.57 20.38 -14.64
N ARG A 569 0.65 20.18 -15.57
CA ARG A 569 0.75 19.18 -16.65
C ARG A 569 1.47 19.68 -17.89
N ASP A 570 1.55 20.98 -18.06
CA ASP A 570 2.10 21.61 -19.28
C ASP A 570 3.63 21.66 -19.21
N GLN A 571 4.31 21.16 -20.25
CA GLN A 571 5.77 21.12 -20.33
C GLN A 571 6.40 22.52 -20.20
N ASP A 572 5.79 23.53 -20.79
CA ASP A 572 6.29 24.90 -20.79
C ASP A 572 5.72 25.73 -19.62
N GLY A 573 4.47 25.47 -19.24
CA GLY A 573 3.75 26.22 -18.22
C GLY A 573 4.11 25.82 -16.78
N ALA A 574 4.59 24.61 -16.55
CA ALA A 574 4.88 24.12 -15.20
C ALA A 574 5.93 24.99 -14.48
N ALA A 575 6.87 25.56 -15.20
CA ALA A 575 8.00 26.30 -14.62
C ALA A 575 7.58 27.46 -13.69
N ILE A 576 6.38 28.04 -13.85
CA ILE A 576 5.92 29.12 -12.98
C ILE A 576 5.44 28.60 -11.62
N VAL A 577 4.92 27.37 -11.56
CA VAL A 577 4.30 26.76 -10.37
C VAL A 577 5.08 25.56 -9.79
N SER A 578 6.07 25.04 -10.51
CA SER A 578 6.91 23.91 -10.11
C SER A 578 8.36 24.12 -10.54
N ASP A 579 9.29 23.68 -9.71
CA ASP A 579 10.74 23.63 -10.02
C ASP A 579 11.22 22.20 -10.28
N GLU A 580 10.30 21.24 -10.36
CA GLU A 580 10.55 19.84 -10.73
C GLU A 580 10.13 19.54 -12.17
N GLY A 581 9.72 20.56 -12.95
CA GLY A 581 9.05 20.40 -14.23
C GLY A 581 7.57 20.03 -14.07
N PRO A 582 6.94 19.43 -15.08
CA PRO A 582 5.57 18.96 -14.99
C PRO A 582 5.36 17.95 -13.86
N ILE A 583 4.18 18.03 -13.24
CA ILE A 583 3.71 17.08 -12.22
C ILE A 583 2.35 16.55 -12.72
N ASP A 584 2.31 15.28 -13.13
CA ASP A 584 1.08 14.67 -13.66
C ASP A 584 0.91 13.24 -13.14
N PRO A 585 -0.22 12.96 -12.48
CA PRO A 585 -1.32 13.85 -12.12
C PRO A 585 -0.94 14.87 -11.02
N PRO A 586 -1.41 16.14 -11.10
CA PRO A 586 -1.04 17.19 -10.14
C PRO A 586 -1.85 17.06 -8.84
N ARG A 587 -1.80 15.88 -8.24
CA ARG A 587 -2.55 15.53 -7.03
C ARG A 587 -2.01 14.27 -6.36
N TYR A 588 -2.30 14.12 -5.08
CA TYR A 588 -2.16 12.83 -4.41
C TYR A 588 -3.22 11.85 -4.91
N PRO A 589 -2.89 10.55 -5.00
CA PRO A 589 -3.90 9.53 -5.23
C PRO A 589 -4.88 9.56 -4.04
N ILE A 590 -6.16 9.72 -4.36
CA ILE A 590 -7.28 9.51 -3.45
C ILE A 590 -8.05 8.31 -3.97
N GLU A 591 -8.20 7.33 -3.11
CA GLU A 591 -9.02 6.16 -3.37
C GLU A 591 -10.51 6.47 -3.17
#